data_786f4445ae8c8202a526afc3eae8b06f
#
_entry.id   786f4445ae8c8202a526afc3eae8b06f
#
_cell.length_a   1.000
_cell.length_b   1.000
_cell.length_c   1.000
_cell.angle_alpha   90.00
_cell.angle_beta   90.00
_cell.angle_gamma   90.00
#
_symmetry.space_group_name_H-M   'P 1'
#
loop_
_entity.id
_entity.type
_entity.pdbx_description
1 polymer ?
#
loop_
_entity_poly.entity_id
_entity_poly.type
_entity_poly.pdbx_seq_one_letter_code
_entity_poly.pdbx_strand_id
1 'polypeptide(L)'
;MTSVSPTIVALATAPTAGAVGIIRLSGPAALEVGRRLAPGVPPSPTPRHAYLASFVDAHGRVLDEGLFLYFRGPASFTGEDVVELQAHGGPRLLRLLLERTLEEGLARLATPGEFTRRAFLNGRIDLTRAEAVADLVAADSESAVRAAAAGLSGALTGRVRALEEPLRDLHADLEGVLNFPDEAEGADEDAASRVQALRAQAEALIAEAGQGRLVRRGARVAMFGPVNAGKSTLFNRLVGEARALVDDEPGTTRDALEARVEWNGLGVTLFDTAGLRETPGRVEALGIARTRELLSGVDLAVLVLPPGTSMEDAERWRDEAGTTPVLMVDGKCDVAPSLPRVSEAVERKRGAEGTPSVRMVDGEHDVAAARPHMPEAMERKRTPSVRMVDGASDVAAARPHVPEAPDPQRAEHLSEVAGVTLMQTVTTDSAAYPLRSGTSAHDAEHPRADVSPPSPRPRVSGLTGEGVDALREVLLSHLWGSGTPSAVALVSERHADALRRASEALSRAESASRLSTLEVVSGEVAIAMEALGELSGTSASEALIDAIFQRFCIGK
;
A
#
# COMPACT_ATOMS: atom_id res chain seq x y z
N MET A 1 42.39 0.90 4.78
CA MET A 1 42.02 1.98 5.71
C MET A 1 40.53 2.13 5.63
N THR A 2 39.79 1.58 6.57
CA THR A 2 38.34 1.78 6.68
C THR A 2 38.11 3.25 6.97
N SER A 3 37.58 3.99 5.99
CA SER A 3 37.18 5.37 6.21
C SER A 3 36.08 5.38 7.28
N VAL A 4 36.37 5.98 8.41
CA VAL A 4 35.39 6.16 9.49
C VAL A 4 34.25 7.02 8.92
N SER A 5 33.06 6.46 8.85
CA SER A 5 31.88 7.20 8.37
C SER A 5 31.65 8.44 9.24
N PRO A 6 31.44 9.64 8.67
CA PRO A 6 31.18 10.83 9.46
C PRO A 6 29.89 10.69 10.28
N THR A 7 29.84 11.34 11.45
CA THR A 7 28.61 11.39 12.25
C THR A 7 27.51 12.13 11.48
N ILE A 8 26.32 11.58 11.48
CA ILE A 8 25.12 12.17 10.85
C ILE A 8 24.10 12.60 11.90
N VAL A 9 23.29 13.58 11.55
CA VAL A 9 22.20 14.09 12.38
C VAL A 9 20.96 14.38 11.53
N ALA A 10 19.79 14.10 12.08
CA ALA A 10 18.51 14.51 11.49
C ALA A 10 17.42 14.68 12.54
N LEU A 11 16.37 15.39 12.15
CA LEU A 11 15.08 15.35 12.84
C LEU A 11 14.42 14.01 12.51
N ALA A 12 14.15 13.19 13.53
CA ALA A 12 13.57 11.84 13.40
C ALA A 12 12.04 11.82 13.53
N THR A 13 11.42 12.94 13.92
CA THR A 13 9.96 13.14 13.95
C THR A 13 9.51 14.03 12.80
N ALA A 14 8.19 14.07 12.55
CA ALA A 14 7.63 14.95 11.53
C ALA A 14 8.00 16.44 11.83
N PRO A 15 8.26 17.26 10.81
CA PRO A 15 8.67 18.66 10.97
C PRO A 15 7.53 19.61 11.39
N THR A 16 6.34 19.07 11.64
CA THR A 16 5.15 19.80 12.10
C THR A 16 5.15 19.97 13.61
N ALA A 17 4.35 20.94 14.12
CA ALA A 17 4.20 21.14 15.55
C ALA A 17 3.60 19.90 16.23
N GLY A 18 4.23 19.43 17.29
CA GLY A 18 3.82 18.28 18.07
C GLY A 18 4.21 18.41 19.54
N ALA A 19 3.84 17.45 20.38
CA ALA A 19 4.22 17.46 21.80
C ALA A 19 5.72 17.20 21.99
N VAL A 20 6.31 16.29 21.18
CA VAL A 20 7.72 15.87 21.26
C VAL A 20 8.36 15.92 19.89
N GLY A 21 9.60 16.39 19.83
CA GLY A 21 10.47 16.30 18.67
C GLY A 21 11.77 15.57 19.00
N ILE A 22 12.27 14.74 18.10
CA ILE A 22 13.46 13.92 18.30
C ILE A 22 14.53 14.28 17.28
N ILE A 23 15.70 14.70 17.78
CA ILE A 23 16.91 14.83 16.98
C ILE A 23 17.76 13.60 17.23
N ARG A 24 18.15 12.91 16.15
CA ARG A 24 18.94 11.67 16.19
C ARG A 24 20.30 11.89 15.56
N LEU A 25 21.33 11.48 16.28
CA LEU A 25 22.73 11.42 15.79
C LEU A 25 23.17 9.97 15.68
N SER A 26 24.00 9.64 14.68
CA SER A 26 24.64 8.32 14.54
C SER A 26 26.06 8.49 14.03
N GLY A 27 26.99 7.80 14.64
CA GLY A 27 28.40 7.79 14.24
C GLY A 27 29.37 8.02 15.41
N PRO A 28 30.68 8.10 15.13
CA PRO A 28 31.73 8.09 16.15
C PRO A 28 31.73 9.32 17.07
N ALA A 29 31.24 10.49 16.60
CA ALA A 29 31.13 11.69 17.41
C ALA A 29 29.74 11.90 18.00
N ALA A 30 28.78 10.95 17.86
CA ALA A 30 27.40 11.13 18.30
C ALA A 30 27.29 11.47 19.80
N LEU A 31 28.01 10.74 20.66
CA LEU A 31 28.02 10.99 22.09
C LEU A 31 28.64 12.34 22.42
N GLU A 32 29.73 12.71 21.78
CA GLU A 32 30.42 13.98 22.00
C GLU A 32 29.52 15.16 21.64
N VAL A 33 28.94 15.16 20.43
CA VAL A 33 28.03 16.21 19.97
C VAL A 33 26.81 16.30 20.86
N GLY A 34 26.18 15.18 21.18
CA GLY A 34 24.99 15.16 22.06
C GLY A 34 25.25 15.72 23.45
N ARG A 35 26.41 15.42 24.07
CA ARG A 35 26.80 15.94 25.37
C ARG A 35 27.12 17.44 25.36
N ARG A 36 27.59 18.00 24.24
CA ARG A 36 27.78 19.45 24.11
C ARG A 36 26.47 20.23 24.16
N LEU A 37 25.39 19.62 23.67
CA LEU A 37 24.04 20.17 23.82
C LEU A 37 23.46 19.91 25.23
N ALA A 38 23.89 18.84 25.90
CA ALA A 38 23.38 18.40 27.17
C ALA A 38 24.54 18.23 28.20
N PRO A 39 25.20 19.30 28.64
CA PRO A 39 26.42 19.24 29.47
C PRO A 39 26.19 18.59 30.85
N GLY A 40 24.96 18.54 31.33
CA GLY A 40 24.61 17.83 32.57
C GLY A 40 24.63 16.29 32.48
N VAL A 41 24.74 15.73 31.29
CA VAL A 41 24.83 14.27 31.08
C VAL A 41 26.25 13.77 31.41
N PRO A 42 26.40 12.66 32.17
CA PRO A 42 27.70 12.13 32.54
C PRO A 42 28.63 11.89 31.33
N PRO A 43 29.98 11.92 31.51
CA PRO A 43 30.91 11.62 30.43
C PRO A 43 30.73 10.23 29.81
N SER A 44 30.33 9.25 30.60
CA SER A 44 30.03 7.88 30.20
C SER A 44 28.60 7.54 30.61
N PRO A 45 27.59 7.97 29.83
CA PRO A 45 26.20 7.69 30.18
C PRO A 45 25.90 6.19 30.03
N THR A 46 25.06 5.67 30.91
CA THR A 46 24.57 4.30 30.82
C THR A 46 23.74 4.15 29.54
N PRO A 47 24.05 3.20 28.64
CA PRO A 47 23.28 3.00 27.43
C PRO A 47 21.81 2.64 27.74
N ARG A 48 20.88 3.17 26.92
CA ARG A 48 19.42 2.95 27.05
C ARG A 48 18.79 3.46 28.37
N HIS A 49 19.49 4.36 29.04
CA HIS A 49 18.96 5.10 30.20
C HIS A 49 18.54 6.49 29.74
N ALA A 50 17.36 6.92 30.18
CA ALA A 50 16.84 8.26 29.88
C ALA A 50 17.35 9.25 30.92
N TYR A 51 18.11 10.26 30.49
CA TYR A 51 18.57 11.35 31.34
C TYR A 51 17.71 12.59 31.10
N LEU A 52 17.11 13.14 32.12
CA LEU A 52 16.55 14.49 32.05
C LEU A 52 17.72 15.48 31.99
N ALA A 53 17.73 16.32 30.96
CA ALA A 53 18.83 17.24 30.69
C ALA A 53 18.33 18.55 30.09
N SER A 54 18.98 19.66 30.49
CA SER A 54 18.79 20.93 29.82
C SER A 54 19.64 20.97 28.55
N PHE A 55 19.01 21.28 27.44
CA PHE A 55 19.67 21.49 26.13
C PHE A 55 20.08 22.94 26.00
N VAL A 56 21.36 23.18 25.66
CA VAL A 56 21.94 24.53 25.66
C VAL A 56 22.46 24.93 24.29
N ASP A 57 22.46 26.26 24.06
CA ASP A 57 23.12 26.86 22.90
C ASP A 57 24.66 26.93 23.08
N ALA A 58 25.38 27.51 22.10
CA ALA A 58 26.83 27.69 22.14
C ALA A 58 27.32 28.57 23.31
N HIS A 59 26.44 29.39 23.87
CA HIS A 59 26.76 30.28 24.97
C HIS A 59 26.34 29.72 26.34
N GLY A 60 25.86 28.46 26.40
CA GLY A 60 25.40 27.81 27.60
C GLY A 60 24.00 28.25 28.06
N ARG A 61 23.23 28.99 27.26
CA ARG A 61 21.86 29.39 27.57
C ARG A 61 20.93 28.22 27.26
N VAL A 62 20.02 27.94 28.20
CA VAL A 62 19.04 26.86 28.06
C VAL A 62 18.07 27.20 26.92
N LEU A 63 17.94 26.27 25.99
CA LEU A 63 16.97 26.28 24.88
C LEU A 63 15.73 25.50 25.25
N ASP A 64 15.92 24.35 25.93
CA ASP A 64 14.82 23.45 26.33
C ASP A 64 15.30 22.51 27.44
N GLU A 65 14.33 21.80 28.06
CA GLU A 65 14.58 20.69 28.98
C GLU A 65 13.87 19.44 28.43
N GLY A 66 14.60 18.33 28.31
CA GLY A 66 14.09 17.12 27.67
C GLY A 66 14.90 15.88 28.01
N LEU A 67 14.72 14.81 27.24
CA LEU A 67 15.38 13.54 27.51
C LEU A 67 16.57 13.33 26.55
N PHE A 68 17.69 12.91 27.14
CA PHE A 68 18.88 12.45 26.41
C PHE A 68 18.97 10.93 26.54
N LEU A 69 19.03 10.22 25.39
CA LEU A 69 19.22 8.79 25.32
C LEU A 69 20.47 8.45 24.52
N TYR A 70 21.26 7.51 25.05
CA TYR A 70 22.46 6.99 24.38
C TYR A 70 22.31 5.50 24.09
N PHE A 71 22.63 5.11 22.86
CA PHE A 71 22.67 3.71 22.42
C PHE A 71 24.10 3.41 21.95
N ARG A 72 24.79 2.59 22.69
CA ARG A 72 26.17 2.20 22.38
C ARG A 72 26.19 1.17 21.23
N GLY A 73 27.03 1.41 20.23
CA GLY A 73 27.32 0.41 19.19
C GLY A 73 27.99 -0.84 19.75
N PRO A 74 27.75 -2.03 19.16
CA PRO A 74 26.85 -2.31 18.01
C PRO A 74 25.36 -2.49 18.42
N ALA A 75 25.00 -2.35 19.69
CA ALA A 75 23.65 -2.57 20.21
C ALA A 75 22.73 -1.34 19.98
N SER A 76 22.78 -0.74 18.81
CA SER A 76 21.94 0.37 18.35
C SER A 76 21.21 0.00 17.04
N PHE A 77 20.37 0.90 16.52
CA PHE A 77 19.69 0.68 15.24
C PHE A 77 20.69 0.62 14.09
N THR A 78 21.59 1.60 13.99
CA THR A 78 22.58 1.67 12.90
C THR A 78 23.79 0.77 13.11
N GLY A 79 23.96 0.18 14.29
CA GLY A 79 25.19 -0.51 14.69
C GLY A 79 26.31 0.42 15.15
N GLU A 80 26.13 1.73 15.05
CA GLU A 80 27.07 2.77 15.52
C GLU A 80 26.62 3.32 16.88
N ASP A 81 27.40 4.21 17.48
CA ASP A 81 26.94 5.02 18.61
C ASP A 81 25.79 5.93 18.16
N VAL A 82 24.67 5.89 18.88
CA VAL A 82 23.50 6.71 18.56
C VAL A 82 23.10 7.52 19.79
N VAL A 83 22.77 8.79 19.55
CA VAL A 83 22.17 9.68 20.57
C VAL A 83 20.83 10.19 20.07
N GLU A 84 19.84 10.20 20.94
CA GLU A 84 18.56 10.87 20.71
C GLU A 84 18.37 11.97 21.76
N LEU A 85 18.05 13.18 21.25
CA LEU A 85 17.64 14.33 22.02
C LEU A 85 16.14 14.49 21.82
N GLN A 86 15.35 14.20 22.85
CA GLN A 86 13.90 14.31 22.82
C GLN A 86 13.51 15.62 23.50
N ALA A 87 13.12 16.60 22.71
CA ALA A 87 12.77 17.96 23.09
C ALA A 87 11.28 18.22 22.89
N HIS A 88 10.78 19.38 23.30
CA HIS A 88 9.45 19.82 22.89
C HIS A 88 9.37 19.97 21.37
N GLY A 89 8.21 19.59 20.79
CA GLY A 89 8.02 19.46 19.33
C GLY A 89 7.74 20.77 18.60
N GLY A 90 8.25 21.89 19.10
CA GLY A 90 8.15 23.18 18.42
C GLY A 90 9.09 23.26 17.20
N PRO A 91 8.63 23.48 15.95
CA PRO A 91 9.48 23.43 14.75
C PRO A 91 10.67 24.41 14.80
N ARG A 92 10.49 25.58 15.41
CA ARG A 92 11.57 26.56 15.57
C ARG A 92 12.63 26.09 16.57
N LEU A 93 12.19 25.50 17.68
CA LEU A 93 13.09 24.93 18.69
C LEU A 93 13.92 23.78 18.11
N LEU A 94 13.26 22.85 17.44
CA LEU A 94 13.93 21.70 16.83
C LEU A 94 14.96 22.12 15.77
N ARG A 95 14.67 23.19 15.02
CA ARG A 95 15.64 23.77 14.08
C ARG A 95 16.86 24.34 14.80
N LEU A 96 16.67 25.09 15.90
CA LEU A 96 17.78 25.63 16.69
C LEU A 96 18.67 24.53 17.28
N LEU A 97 18.05 23.46 17.81
CA LEU A 97 18.79 22.31 18.34
C LEU A 97 19.55 21.58 17.22
N LEU A 98 18.94 21.40 16.04
CA LEU A 98 19.58 20.79 14.89
C LEU A 98 20.76 21.63 14.40
N GLU A 99 20.59 22.94 14.24
CA GLU A 99 21.66 23.88 13.86
C GLU A 99 22.82 23.79 14.87
N ARG A 100 22.53 23.73 16.16
CA ARG A 100 23.54 23.59 17.23
C ARG A 100 24.38 22.30 17.10
N THR A 101 23.79 21.17 16.64
CA THR A 101 24.54 19.93 16.43
C THR A 101 25.55 20.02 15.27
N LEU A 102 25.38 20.98 14.37
CA LEU A 102 26.20 21.17 13.17
C LEU A 102 27.31 22.20 13.32
N GLU A 103 27.21 23.11 14.29
CA GLU A 103 28.10 24.28 14.43
C GLU A 103 29.59 23.95 14.47
N GLU A 104 29.96 22.81 15.05
CA GLU A 104 31.37 22.45 15.22
C GLU A 104 31.93 21.54 14.13
N GLY A 105 31.13 21.21 13.11
CA GLY A 105 31.57 20.38 11.98
C GLY A 105 31.84 18.90 12.31
N LEU A 106 31.51 18.44 13.53
CA LEU A 106 31.67 17.05 13.94
C LEU A 106 30.56 16.14 13.40
N ALA A 107 29.44 16.74 13.01
CA ALA A 107 28.31 16.05 12.38
C ALA A 107 27.88 16.78 11.11
N ARG A 108 27.25 16.06 10.20
CA ARG A 108 26.58 16.61 9.03
C ARG A 108 25.11 16.16 8.98
N LEU A 109 24.31 16.85 8.20
CA LEU A 109 22.95 16.39 7.92
C LEU A 109 22.96 15.02 7.24
N ALA A 110 22.04 14.17 7.69
CA ALA A 110 21.80 12.88 7.06
C ALA A 110 21.13 13.07 5.69
N THR A 111 21.47 12.21 4.74
CA THR A 111 20.72 12.07 3.49
C THR A 111 19.47 11.20 3.71
N PRO A 112 18.47 11.22 2.79
CA PRO A 112 17.32 10.34 2.88
C PRO A 112 17.73 8.88 3.09
N GLY A 113 17.09 8.19 4.03
CA GLY A 113 17.34 6.78 4.34
C GLY A 113 18.71 6.45 4.94
N GLU A 114 19.57 7.42 5.28
CA GLU A 114 20.96 7.13 5.64
C GLU A 114 21.10 6.32 6.93
N PHE A 115 20.25 6.51 7.93
CA PHE A 115 20.28 5.70 9.15
C PHE A 115 19.97 4.23 8.85
N THR A 116 18.95 3.97 8.03
CA THR A 116 18.57 2.61 7.63
C THR A 116 19.63 1.99 6.71
N ARG A 117 20.23 2.78 5.81
CA ARG A 117 21.36 2.34 4.98
C ARG A 117 22.57 1.91 5.83
N ARG A 118 22.90 2.65 6.88
CA ARG A 118 23.96 2.26 7.83
C ARG A 118 23.61 0.99 8.60
N ALA A 119 22.34 0.85 9.01
CA ALA A 119 21.88 -0.38 9.65
C ALA A 119 22.04 -1.59 8.72
N PHE A 120 21.75 -1.45 7.42
CA PHE A 120 21.98 -2.49 6.42
C PHE A 120 23.49 -2.76 6.22
N LEU A 121 24.31 -1.74 5.97
CA LEU A 121 25.76 -1.89 5.75
C LEU A 121 26.49 -2.50 6.96
N ASN A 122 26.01 -2.23 8.17
CA ASN A 122 26.55 -2.79 9.42
C ASN A 122 25.92 -4.15 9.78
N GLY A 123 25.16 -4.78 8.87
CA GLY A 123 24.57 -6.10 9.05
C GLY A 123 23.50 -6.19 10.15
N ARG A 124 22.90 -5.04 10.55
CA ARG A 124 21.84 -5.01 11.56
C ARG A 124 20.51 -5.50 11.01
N ILE A 125 20.25 -5.19 9.77
CA ILE A 125 19.06 -5.60 8.99
C ILE A 125 19.51 -5.99 7.57
N ASP A 126 18.77 -6.86 6.93
CA ASP A 126 18.89 -7.14 5.48
C ASP A 126 18.09 -6.15 4.64
N LEU A 127 18.25 -6.23 3.32
CA LEU A 127 17.61 -5.27 2.40
C LEU A 127 16.08 -5.35 2.42
N THR A 128 15.50 -6.55 2.59
CA THR A 128 14.05 -6.73 2.66
C THR A 128 13.46 -6.09 3.92
N ARG A 129 14.15 -6.18 5.06
CA ARG A 129 13.76 -5.48 6.29
C ARG A 129 13.95 -3.97 6.18
N ALA A 130 15.00 -3.53 5.49
CA ALA A 130 15.18 -2.10 5.23
C ALA A 130 13.98 -1.54 4.44
N GLU A 131 13.56 -2.19 3.35
CA GLU A 131 12.36 -1.79 2.62
C GLU A 131 11.10 -1.80 3.48
N ALA A 132 10.93 -2.77 4.37
CA ALA A 132 9.80 -2.85 5.28
C ALA A 132 9.73 -1.66 6.27
N VAL A 133 10.88 -1.04 6.63
CA VAL A 133 10.89 0.22 7.41
C VAL A 133 10.22 1.35 6.62
N ALA A 134 10.51 1.48 5.31
CA ALA A 134 9.91 2.50 4.46
C ALA A 134 8.40 2.24 4.30
N ASP A 135 8.04 0.98 4.04
CA ASP A 135 6.65 0.59 3.88
C ASP A 135 5.81 0.87 5.13
N LEU A 136 6.35 0.59 6.32
CA LEU A 136 5.65 0.86 7.58
C LEU A 136 5.37 2.35 7.79
N VAL A 137 6.31 3.21 7.38
CA VAL A 137 6.14 4.67 7.49
C VAL A 137 5.13 5.19 6.47
N ALA A 138 5.07 4.57 5.28
CA ALA A 138 4.17 4.94 4.20
C ALA A 138 2.80 4.24 4.27
N ALA A 139 2.62 3.26 5.18
CA ALA A 139 1.41 2.48 5.30
C ALA A 139 0.21 3.35 5.68
N ASP A 140 -0.83 3.31 4.86
CA ASP A 140 -2.06 4.09 4.99
C ASP A 140 -3.30 3.21 5.28
N SER A 141 -3.13 1.90 5.41
CA SER A 141 -4.21 0.95 5.72
C SER A 141 -3.76 -0.10 6.72
N GLU A 142 -4.72 -0.73 7.40
CA GLU A 142 -4.43 -1.77 8.40
C GLU A 142 -3.66 -2.94 7.80
N SER A 143 -4.04 -3.38 6.60
CA SER A 143 -3.32 -4.45 5.89
C SER A 143 -1.90 -4.06 5.52
N ALA A 144 -1.66 -2.81 5.08
CA ALA A 144 -0.32 -2.31 4.77
C ALA A 144 0.56 -2.27 6.03
N VAL A 145 0.04 -1.79 7.15
CA VAL A 145 0.75 -1.81 8.45
C VAL A 145 1.12 -3.23 8.86
N ARG A 146 0.16 -4.17 8.80
CA ARG A 146 0.42 -5.58 9.16
C ARG A 146 1.44 -6.24 8.25
N ALA A 147 1.36 -5.99 6.95
CA ALA A 147 2.30 -6.51 5.97
C ALA A 147 3.72 -5.96 6.22
N ALA A 148 3.87 -4.65 6.41
CA ALA A 148 5.16 -4.04 6.72
C ALA A 148 5.75 -4.54 8.06
N ALA A 149 4.92 -4.70 9.09
CA ALA A 149 5.35 -5.27 10.38
C ALA A 149 5.84 -6.72 10.24
N ALA A 150 5.16 -7.55 9.42
CA ALA A 150 5.62 -8.90 9.11
C ALA A 150 6.96 -8.88 8.34
N GLY A 151 7.17 -7.90 7.44
CA GLY A 151 8.46 -7.68 6.77
C GLY A 151 9.57 -7.36 7.75
N LEU A 152 9.33 -6.45 8.68
CA LEU A 152 10.29 -6.10 9.74
C LEU A 152 10.65 -7.30 10.62
N SER A 153 9.71 -8.20 10.89
CA SER A 153 10.00 -9.44 11.64
C SER A 153 10.87 -10.44 10.88
N GLY A 154 11.09 -10.23 9.57
CA GLY A 154 11.91 -11.07 8.71
C GLY A 154 11.15 -12.23 8.07
N ALA A 155 9.82 -12.17 7.98
CA ALA A 155 9.01 -13.21 7.37
C ALA A 155 9.41 -13.49 5.91
N LEU A 156 9.65 -12.43 5.11
CA LEU A 156 10.13 -12.59 3.73
C LEU A 156 11.59 -13.08 3.69
N THR A 157 12.44 -12.53 4.55
CA THR A 157 13.85 -12.98 4.68
C THR A 157 13.96 -14.48 4.91
N GLY A 158 13.11 -15.02 5.81
CA GLY A 158 13.09 -16.46 6.10
C GLY A 158 12.72 -17.30 4.86
N ARG A 159 11.75 -16.83 4.07
CA ARG A 159 11.34 -17.52 2.84
C ARG A 159 12.38 -17.44 1.73
N VAL A 160 13.05 -16.30 1.60
CA VAL A 160 14.16 -16.13 0.64
C VAL A 160 15.33 -17.03 1.01
N ARG A 161 15.71 -17.09 2.30
CA ARG A 161 16.76 -17.99 2.76
C ARG A 161 16.44 -19.46 2.53
N ALA A 162 15.18 -19.86 2.71
CA ALA A 162 14.73 -21.24 2.43
C ALA A 162 14.91 -21.63 0.94
N LEU A 163 15.08 -20.67 0.04
CA LEU A 163 15.48 -20.87 -1.36
C LEU A 163 17.00 -20.76 -1.54
N GLU A 164 17.63 -19.74 -0.95
CA GLU A 164 19.06 -19.45 -1.12
C GLU A 164 19.96 -20.56 -0.55
N GLU A 165 19.64 -21.12 0.62
CA GLU A 165 20.47 -22.15 1.26
C GLU A 165 20.53 -23.45 0.44
N PRO A 166 19.39 -24.09 0.06
CA PRO A 166 19.43 -25.29 -0.77
C PRO A 166 20.00 -25.03 -2.16
N LEU A 167 19.83 -23.81 -2.71
CA LEU A 167 20.39 -23.44 -4.00
C LEU A 167 21.92 -23.34 -3.94
N ARG A 168 22.46 -22.81 -2.84
CA ARG A 168 23.90 -22.73 -2.59
C ARG A 168 24.50 -24.12 -2.43
N ASP A 169 23.82 -25.01 -1.68
CA ASP A 169 24.25 -26.39 -1.48
C ASP A 169 24.26 -27.13 -2.82
N LEU A 170 23.21 -26.97 -3.64
CA LEU A 170 23.16 -27.54 -4.98
C LEU A 170 24.32 -27.05 -5.86
N HIS A 171 24.59 -25.74 -5.86
CA HIS A 171 25.70 -25.18 -6.63
C HIS A 171 27.05 -25.73 -6.16
N ALA A 172 27.27 -25.86 -4.85
CA ALA A 172 28.48 -26.40 -4.29
C ALA A 172 28.69 -27.90 -4.68
N ASP A 173 27.62 -28.69 -4.68
CA ASP A 173 27.65 -30.08 -5.11
C ASP A 173 28.02 -30.18 -6.60
N LEU A 174 27.38 -29.37 -7.48
CA LEU A 174 27.68 -29.34 -8.91
C LEU A 174 29.12 -28.90 -9.19
N GLU A 175 29.61 -27.86 -8.52
CA GLU A 175 31.00 -27.41 -8.65
C GLU A 175 31.98 -28.46 -8.09
N GLY A 176 31.59 -29.21 -7.04
CA GLY A 176 32.34 -30.34 -6.51
C GLY A 176 32.56 -31.41 -7.57
N VAL A 177 31.50 -31.86 -8.24
CA VAL A 177 31.59 -32.88 -9.30
C VAL A 177 32.39 -32.36 -10.50
N LEU A 178 32.24 -31.09 -10.88
CA LEU A 178 32.98 -30.49 -12.00
C LEU A 178 34.49 -30.39 -11.73
N ASN A 179 34.89 -30.01 -10.53
CA ASN A 179 36.28 -29.73 -10.20
C ASN A 179 37.02 -30.96 -9.58
N PHE A 180 36.26 -31.84 -8.92
CA PHE A 180 36.81 -33.02 -8.18
C PHE A 180 35.92 -34.24 -8.43
N PRO A 181 35.82 -34.76 -9.68
CA PRO A 181 34.88 -35.82 -10.04
C PRO A 181 35.09 -37.14 -9.25
N ASP A 182 36.33 -37.47 -8.90
CA ASP A 182 36.67 -38.69 -8.15
C ASP A 182 36.25 -38.60 -6.66
N GLU A 183 36.12 -37.39 -6.10
CA GLU A 183 35.82 -37.18 -4.67
C GLU A 183 34.33 -36.88 -4.44
N ALA A 184 33.65 -36.34 -5.44
CA ALA A 184 32.25 -35.90 -5.39
C ALA A 184 31.32 -36.80 -6.22
N GLU A 185 31.70 -38.06 -6.49
CA GLU A 185 30.90 -39.01 -7.30
C GLU A 185 29.49 -39.16 -6.71
N GLY A 186 28.45 -38.92 -7.55
CA GLY A 186 27.05 -39.06 -7.15
C GLY A 186 26.40 -37.82 -6.48
N ALA A 187 27.17 -36.77 -6.24
CA ALA A 187 26.61 -35.54 -5.62
C ALA A 187 25.61 -34.78 -6.51
N ASP A 188 25.57 -35.10 -7.79
CA ASP A 188 24.66 -34.50 -8.80
C ASP A 188 23.47 -35.40 -9.15
N GLU A 189 23.36 -36.62 -8.61
CA GLU A 189 22.32 -37.59 -8.98
C GLU A 189 20.89 -37.04 -8.80
N ASP A 190 20.65 -36.20 -7.80
CA ASP A 190 19.35 -35.60 -7.52
C ASP A 190 19.20 -34.15 -8.00
N ALA A 191 20.20 -33.59 -8.71
CA ALA A 191 20.25 -32.19 -9.12
C ALA A 191 18.98 -31.74 -9.87
N ALA A 192 18.48 -32.54 -10.82
CA ALA A 192 17.28 -32.21 -11.59
C ALA A 192 16.03 -32.08 -10.69
N SER A 193 15.86 -32.95 -9.70
CA SER A 193 14.72 -32.91 -8.79
C SER A 193 14.82 -31.74 -7.82
N ARG A 194 16.03 -31.40 -7.35
CA ARG A 194 16.31 -30.22 -6.51
C ARG A 194 16.02 -28.93 -7.26
N VAL A 195 16.46 -28.78 -8.52
CA VAL A 195 16.16 -27.64 -9.38
C VAL A 195 14.65 -27.47 -9.57
N GLN A 196 13.93 -28.56 -9.87
CA GLN A 196 12.48 -28.53 -10.03
C GLN A 196 11.76 -28.09 -8.75
N ALA A 197 12.16 -28.61 -7.60
CA ALA A 197 11.56 -28.24 -6.31
C ALA A 197 11.81 -26.77 -5.97
N LEU A 198 13.01 -26.24 -6.20
CA LEU A 198 13.37 -24.84 -5.98
C LEU A 198 12.63 -23.90 -6.91
N ARG A 199 12.47 -24.28 -8.20
CA ARG A 199 11.65 -23.53 -9.16
C ARG A 199 10.21 -23.43 -8.70
N ALA A 200 9.58 -24.54 -8.29
CA ALA A 200 8.21 -24.55 -7.82
C ALA A 200 8.01 -23.65 -6.58
N GLN A 201 8.97 -23.61 -5.67
CA GLN A 201 8.95 -22.69 -4.51
C GLN A 201 9.06 -21.23 -4.94
N ALA A 202 9.94 -20.90 -5.90
CA ALA A 202 10.07 -19.55 -6.44
C ALA A 202 8.77 -19.09 -7.14
N GLU A 203 8.16 -19.97 -7.95
CA GLU A 203 6.87 -19.71 -8.61
C GLU A 203 5.73 -19.48 -7.63
N ALA A 204 5.68 -20.20 -6.51
CA ALA A 204 4.71 -19.98 -5.44
C ALA A 204 4.87 -18.59 -4.81
N LEU A 205 6.10 -18.12 -4.58
CA LEU A 205 6.37 -16.77 -4.10
C LEU A 205 5.97 -15.69 -5.11
N ILE A 206 6.20 -15.92 -6.40
CA ILE A 206 5.81 -15.01 -7.48
C ILE A 206 4.28 -14.88 -7.54
N ALA A 207 3.54 -15.97 -7.39
CA ALA A 207 2.09 -15.96 -7.42
C ALA A 207 1.48 -15.07 -6.32
N GLU A 208 2.14 -14.98 -5.16
CA GLU A 208 1.72 -14.10 -4.06
C GLU A 208 2.05 -12.61 -4.30
N ALA A 209 3.00 -12.32 -5.21
CA ALA A 209 3.50 -10.95 -5.44
C ALA A 209 2.42 -9.97 -5.92
N GLY A 210 1.48 -10.43 -6.76
CA GLY A 210 0.39 -9.59 -7.27
C GLY A 210 -0.48 -9.03 -6.15
N GLN A 211 -0.82 -9.84 -5.15
CA GLN A 211 -1.57 -9.41 -3.97
C GLN A 211 -0.75 -8.47 -3.07
N GLY A 212 0.54 -8.73 -2.91
CA GLY A 212 1.44 -7.89 -2.11
C GLY A 212 1.51 -6.45 -2.60
N ARG A 213 1.52 -6.23 -3.91
CA ARG A 213 1.47 -4.90 -4.52
C ARG A 213 0.21 -4.14 -4.11
N LEU A 214 -0.96 -4.79 -4.20
CA LEU A 214 -2.24 -4.17 -3.83
C LEU A 214 -2.33 -3.87 -2.33
N VAL A 215 -1.79 -4.74 -1.47
CA VAL A 215 -1.75 -4.50 -0.02
C VAL A 215 -0.86 -3.29 0.31
N ARG A 216 0.31 -3.15 -0.31
CA ARG A 216 1.28 -2.07 0.00
C ARG A 216 0.85 -0.69 -0.47
N ARG A 217 0.32 -0.57 -1.71
CA ARG A 217 -0.04 0.73 -2.31
C ARG A 217 -1.53 1.04 -2.28
N GLY A 218 -2.34 0.08 -1.84
CA GLY A 218 -3.79 0.10 -2.04
C GLY A 218 -4.18 -0.22 -3.48
N ALA A 219 -5.43 -0.61 -3.68
CA ALA A 219 -6.00 -0.81 -4.99
C ALA A 219 -6.46 0.52 -5.59
N ARG A 220 -6.29 0.69 -6.88
CA ARG A 220 -6.75 1.88 -7.63
C ARG A 220 -7.98 1.50 -8.44
N VAL A 221 -9.10 2.19 -8.20
CA VAL A 221 -10.39 1.91 -8.85
C VAL A 221 -10.93 3.18 -9.47
N ALA A 222 -11.18 3.17 -10.79
CA ALA A 222 -11.76 4.31 -11.48
C ALA A 222 -13.22 4.05 -11.87
N MET A 223 -14.09 5.02 -11.67
CA MET A 223 -15.48 5.01 -12.15
C MET A 223 -15.59 5.76 -13.46
N PHE A 224 -16.11 5.12 -14.50
CA PHE A 224 -16.29 5.71 -15.83
C PHE A 224 -17.62 5.30 -16.45
N GLY A 225 -17.97 5.84 -17.60
CA GLY A 225 -19.21 5.56 -18.32
C GLY A 225 -19.96 6.84 -18.75
N PRO A 226 -21.16 6.71 -19.33
CA PRO A 226 -21.91 7.83 -19.93
C PRO A 226 -22.24 8.93 -18.91
N VAL A 227 -22.51 10.13 -19.47
CA VAL A 227 -22.96 11.28 -18.68
C VAL A 227 -24.28 10.94 -18.00
N ASN A 228 -24.48 11.43 -16.77
CA ASN A 228 -25.69 11.18 -15.96
C ASN A 228 -25.95 9.71 -15.60
N ALA A 229 -24.98 8.80 -15.71
CA ALA A 229 -25.11 7.42 -15.24
C ALA A 229 -25.17 7.28 -13.69
N GLY A 230 -24.79 8.33 -12.95
CA GLY A 230 -24.77 8.33 -11.49
C GLY A 230 -23.39 8.10 -10.88
N LYS A 231 -22.30 8.25 -11.66
CA LYS A 231 -20.91 8.03 -11.22
C LYS A 231 -20.54 8.81 -9.96
N SER A 232 -20.64 10.13 -9.99
CA SER A 232 -20.26 11.00 -8.85
C SER A 232 -21.13 10.76 -7.62
N THR A 233 -22.43 10.43 -7.82
CA THR A 233 -23.31 10.07 -6.70
C THR A 233 -22.89 8.76 -6.06
N LEU A 234 -22.53 7.76 -6.87
CA LEU A 234 -22.01 6.47 -6.39
C LEU A 234 -20.64 6.64 -5.73
N PHE A 235 -19.76 7.45 -6.32
CA PHE A 235 -18.47 7.80 -5.74
C PHE A 235 -18.62 8.39 -4.34
N ASN A 236 -19.41 9.45 -4.21
CA ASN A 236 -19.65 10.11 -2.93
C ASN A 236 -20.27 9.17 -1.89
N ARG A 237 -21.10 8.22 -2.32
CA ARG A 237 -21.69 7.21 -1.45
C ARG A 237 -20.64 6.22 -0.96
N LEU A 238 -19.82 5.69 -1.85
CA LEU A 238 -18.73 4.76 -1.51
C LEU A 238 -17.70 5.40 -0.57
N VAL A 239 -17.40 6.68 -0.77
CA VAL A 239 -16.51 7.47 0.11
C VAL A 239 -17.17 7.75 1.46
N GLY A 240 -18.44 8.16 1.47
CA GLY A 240 -19.16 8.53 2.70
C GLY A 240 -19.46 7.37 3.63
N GLU A 241 -19.58 6.14 3.13
CA GLU A 241 -19.79 4.91 3.91
C GLU A 241 -18.48 4.25 4.38
N ALA A 242 -17.35 4.66 3.78
CA ALA A 242 -16.05 4.14 4.14
C ALA A 242 -15.37 4.98 5.22
N ARG A 243 -14.41 4.40 5.93
CA ARG A 243 -13.50 5.16 6.77
C ARG A 243 -12.57 5.94 5.83
N ALA A 244 -12.86 7.23 5.62
CA ALA A 244 -12.00 8.10 4.83
C ALA A 244 -10.63 8.18 5.50
N LEU A 245 -9.58 7.82 4.76
CA LEU A 245 -8.20 8.05 5.15
C LEU A 245 -7.93 9.53 4.86
N VAL A 246 -8.21 10.39 5.83
CA VAL A 246 -8.06 11.85 5.66
C VAL A 246 -6.59 12.20 5.83
N ASP A 247 -5.95 12.65 4.76
CA ASP A 247 -4.76 13.49 4.86
C ASP A 247 -5.23 14.90 5.27
N ASP A 248 -4.95 15.28 6.51
CA ASP A 248 -5.21 16.62 7.08
C ASP A 248 -4.23 17.70 6.54
N GLU A 249 -3.57 17.50 5.42
CA GLU A 249 -2.78 18.56 4.78
C GLU A 249 -3.70 19.50 3.99
N PRO A 250 -3.90 20.76 4.48
CA PRO A 250 -4.67 21.75 3.74
C PRO A 250 -3.88 22.16 2.49
N GLY A 251 -4.25 21.61 1.33
CA GLY A 251 -3.65 22.03 0.06
C GLY A 251 -3.48 20.94 -1.00
N THR A 252 -3.64 19.66 -0.68
CA THR A 252 -3.53 18.55 -1.65
C THR A 252 -4.84 18.24 -2.38
N THR A 253 -5.98 18.74 -1.93
CA THR A 253 -7.31 18.55 -2.54
C THR A 253 -7.59 19.47 -3.72
N ARG A 254 -6.62 19.64 -4.64
CA ARG A 254 -6.89 20.40 -5.89
C ARG A 254 -7.50 19.57 -7.01
N ASP A 255 -7.51 18.26 -6.89
CA ASP A 255 -8.18 17.36 -7.83
C ASP A 255 -9.35 16.68 -7.10
N ALA A 256 -10.55 17.24 -7.25
CA ALA A 256 -11.83 16.76 -6.68
C ALA A 256 -12.28 15.39 -7.24
N LEU A 257 -11.33 14.55 -7.66
CA LEU A 257 -11.52 13.34 -8.43
C LEU A 257 -10.93 12.10 -7.76
N GLU A 258 -10.19 12.26 -6.66
CA GLU A 258 -9.52 11.18 -5.97
C GLU A 258 -9.95 11.15 -4.49
N ALA A 259 -10.30 9.96 -3.99
CA ALA A 259 -10.54 9.73 -2.57
C ALA A 259 -9.91 8.41 -2.12
N ARG A 260 -9.23 8.45 -0.97
CA ARG A 260 -8.68 7.26 -0.33
C ARG A 260 -9.62 6.76 0.74
N VAL A 261 -9.94 5.49 0.69
CA VAL A 261 -10.86 4.83 1.61
C VAL A 261 -10.27 3.50 2.08
N GLU A 262 -10.71 3.03 3.23
CA GLU A 262 -10.37 1.71 3.74
C GLU A 262 -11.61 0.81 3.74
N TRP A 263 -11.51 -0.35 3.07
CA TRP A 263 -12.54 -1.39 3.06
C TRP A 263 -11.97 -2.69 3.61
N ASN A 264 -12.55 -3.18 4.70
CA ASN A 264 -12.11 -4.41 5.37
C ASN A 264 -10.60 -4.44 5.67
N GLY A 265 -10.03 -3.30 6.08
CA GLY A 265 -8.60 -3.15 6.35
C GLY A 265 -7.72 -2.99 5.11
N LEU A 266 -8.30 -2.94 3.90
CA LEU A 266 -7.58 -2.79 2.63
C LEU A 266 -7.74 -1.36 2.10
N GLY A 267 -6.62 -0.72 1.76
CA GLY A 267 -6.62 0.62 1.17
C GLY A 267 -7.14 0.60 -0.27
N VAL A 268 -8.05 1.51 -0.61
CA VAL A 268 -8.58 1.67 -1.97
C VAL A 268 -8.58 3.15 -2.34
N THR A 269 -7.98 3.48 -3.46
CA THR A 269 -8.04 4.82 -4.05
C THR A 269 -9.10 4.84 -5.14
N LEU A 270 -10.16 5.61 -4.93
CA LEU A 270 -11.27 5.78 -5.86
C LEU A 270 -11.04 7.02 -6.73
N PHE A 271 -11.30 6.90 -8.04
CA PHE A 271 -11.22 8.00 -9.00
C PHE A 271 -12.58 8.22 -9.67
N ASP A 272 -13.09 9.46 -9.65
CA ASP A 272 -14.28 9.85 -10.43
C ASP A 272 -13.87 10.55 -11.72
N THR A 273 -14.08 9.90 -12.88
CA THR A 273 -13.77 10.50 -14.19
C THR A 273 -14.78 11.54 -14.66
N ALA A 274 -15.93 11.71 -13.99
CA ALA A 274 -16.94 12.71 -14.38
C ALA A 274 -16.40 14.13 -14.27
N GLY A 275 -15.66 14.46 -13.21
CA GLY A 275 -15.06 15.77 -13.01
C GLY A 275 -13.99 16.15 -14.04
N LEU A 276 -13.43 15.19 -14.78
CA LEU A 276 -12.46 15.46 -15.85
C LEU A 276 -13.13 16.00 -17.13
N ARG A 277 -14.45 15.84 -17.27
CA ARG A 277 -15.22 16.21 -18.48
C ARG A 277 -16.03 17.52 -18.37
N GLU A 278 -16.06 18.18 -17.21
CA GLU A 278 -16.97 19.32 -16.95
C GLU A 278 -16.47 20.69 -17.42
N THR A 279 -15.41 20.79 -18.24
CA THR A 279 -14.98 22.09 -18.81
C THR A 279 -15.55 22.27 -20.23
N PRO A 280 -16.50 23.24 -20.45
CA PRO A 280 -17.09 23.46 -21.76
C PRO A 280 -16.07 24.03 -22.76
N GLY A 281 -15.99 23.40 -23.94
CA GLY A 281 -15.29 23.94 -25.11
C GLY A 281 -13.84 23.51 -25.27
N ARG A 282 -13.44 23.09 -26.45
CA ARG A 282 -12.09 22.66 -26.96
C ARG A 282 -11.34 21.58 -26.15
N VAL A 283 -11.89 21.10 -25.03
CA VAL A 283 -11.26 20.24 -24.02
C VAL A 283 -11.81 18.80 -24.05
N GLU A 284 -12.82 18.52 -24.88
CA GLU A 284 -13.44 17.17 -24.91
C GLU A 284 -12.46 16.08 -25.35
N ALA A 285 -11.63 16.36 -26.34
CA ALA A 285 -10.58 15.42 -26.78
C ALA A 285 -9.48 15.23 -25.72
N LEU A 286 -9.12 16.30 -25.00
CA LEU A 286 -8.18 16.23 -23.87
C LEU A 286 -8.77 15.45 -22.70
N GLY A 287 -10.06 15.61 -22.41
CA GLY A 287 -10.76 14.89 -21.36
C GLY A 287 -10.82 13.37 -21.61
N ILE A 288 -11.02 12.97 -22.87
CA ILE A 288 -11.02 11.55 -23.29
C ILE A 288 -9.62 10.97 -23.17
N ALA A 289 -8.58 11.67 -23.63
CA ALA A 289 -7.20 11.21 -23.52
C ALA A 289 -6.79 11.03 -22.04
N ARG A 290 -7.11 11.99 -21.18
CA ARG A 290 -6.83 11.94 -19.74
C ARG A 290 -7.61 10.82 -19.02
N THR A 291 -8.86 10.57 -19.44
CA THR A 291 -9.63 9.43 -18.93
C THR A 291 -8.97 8.10 -19.31
N ARG A 292 -8.51 7.93 -20.55
CA ARG A 292 -7.81 6.72 -21.00
C ARG A 292 -6.47 6.52 -20.27
N GLU A 293 -5.72 7.59 -20.07
CA GLU A 293 -4.48 7.58 -19.29
C GLU A 293 -4.76 7.12 -17.85
N LEU A 294 -5.78 7.68 -17.20
CA LEU A 294 -6.18 7.27 -15.85
C LEU A 294 -6.63 5.80 -15.83
N LEU A 295 -7.47 5.36 -16.79
CA LEU A 295 -7.94 3.99 -16.88
C LEU A 295 -6.78 3.00 -17.07
N SER A 296 -5.75 3.34 -17.83
CA SER A 296 -4.56 2.47 -18.00
C SER A 296 -3.72 2.33 -16.73
N GLY A 297 -3.89 3.24 -15.76
CA GLY A 297 -3.13 3.26 -14.50
C GLY A 297 -3.87 2.70 -13.28
N VAL A 298 -5.09 2.16 -13.44
CA VAL A 298 -5.88 1.57 -12.34
C VAL A 298 -5.90 0.05 -12.39
N ASP A 299 -6.19 -0.58 -11.24
CA ASP A 299 -6.26 -2.03 -11.11
C ASP A 299 -7.63 -2.59 -11.55
N LEU A 300 -8.68 -1.77 -11.43
CA LEU A 300 -10.04 -2.12 -11.82
C LEU A 300 -10.80 -0.87 -12.26
N ALA A 301 -11.52 -0.95 -13.37
CA ALA A 301 -12.42 0.10 -13.83
C ALA A 301 -13.88 -0.31 -13.60
N VAL A 302 -14.69 0.57 -13.01
CA VAL A 302 -16.13 0.38 -12.80
C VAL A 302 -16.90 1.14 -13.85
N LEU A 303 -17.50 0.43 -14.80
CA LEU A 303 -18.36 1.00 -15.82
C LEU A 303 -19.78 1.15 -15.27
N VAL A 304 -20.15 2.38 -14.94
CA VAL A 304 -21.50 2.71 -14.43
C VAL A 304 -22.41 3.04 -15.62
N LEU A 305 -23.44 2.25 -15.81
CA LEU A 305 -24.39 2.35 -16.92
C LEU A 305 -25.77 2.81 -16.43
N PRO A 306 -26.48 3.63 -17.22
CA PRO A 306 -27.89 3.92 -16.95
C PRO A 306 -28.76 2.66 -17.03
N PRO A 307 -29.90 2.61 -16.29
CA PRO A 307 -30.81 1.48 -16.37
C PRO A 307 -31.31 1.24 -17.81
N GLY A 308 -31.31 -0.02 -18.26
CA GLY A 308 -31.78 -0.39 -19.59
C GLY A 308 -30.76 -0.21 -20.72
N THR A 309 -29.50 0.07 -20.43
CA THR A 309 -28.43 0.11 -21.43
C THR A 309 -28.25 -1.26 -22.09
N SER A 310 -28.27 -1.28 -23.43
CA SER A 310 -28.05 -2.51 -24.21
C SER A 310 -26.67 -3.11 -23.98
N MET A 311 -26.50 -4.41 -24.23
CA MET A 311 -25.17 -5.05 -24.15
C MET A 311 -24.21 -4.47 -25.18
N GLU A 312 -24.69 -4.17 -26.40
CA GLU A 312 -23.87 -3.60 -27.45
C GLU A 312 -23.31 -2.22 -27.07
N ASP A 313 -24.15 -1.35 -26.46
CA ASP A 313 -23.69 -0.05 -25.97
C ASP A 313 -22.76 -0.18 -24.77
N ALA A 314 -23.01 -1.15 -23.88
CA ALA A 314 -22.13 -1.43 -22.74
C ALA A 314 -20.75 -1.89 -23.19
N GLU A 315 -20.67 -2.75 -24.21
CA GLU A 315 -19.40 -3.21 -24.78
C GLU A 315 -18.61 -2.09 -25.43
N ARG A 316 -19.27 -1.18 -26.16
CA ARG A 316 -18.60 0.02 -26.70
C ARG A 316 -17.94 0.87 -25.60
N TRP A 317 -18.62 1.05 -24.47
CA TRP A 317 -18.04 1.75 -23.33
C TRP A 317 -16.89 0.96 -22.69
N ARG A 318 -17.02 -0.38 -22.58
CA ARG A 318 -15.96 -1.24 -22.04
C ARG A 318 -14.67 -1.10 -22.85
N ASP A 319 -14.77 -1.00 -24.18
CA ASP A 319 -13.60 -0.90 -25.08
C ASP A 319 -12.78 0.38 -24.84
N GLU A 320 -13.36 1.43 -24.22
CA GLU A 320 -12.61 2.62 -23.80
C GLU A 320 -11.56 2.32 -22.71
N ALA A 321 -11.74 1.28 -21.92
CA ALA A 321 -10.82 0.90 -20.84
C ALA A 321 -9.60 0.10 -21.34
N GLY A 322 -9.56 -0.30 -22.62
CA GLY A 322 -8.45 -1.04 -23.22
C GLY A 322 -8.25 -2.39 -22.55
N THR A 323 -7.05 -2.62 -21.99
CA THR A 323 -6.68 -3.88 -21.31
C THR A 323 -7.02 -3.91 -19.81
N THR A 324 -7.50 -2.80 -19.26
CA THR A 324 -7.84 -2.72 -17.82
C THR A 324 -9.07 -3.60 -17.53
N PRO A 325 -9.05 -4.41 -16.46
CA PRO A 325 -10.22 -5.16 -16.02
C PRO A 325 -11.42 -4.26 -15.78
N VAL A 326 -12.61 -4.63 -16.27
CA VAL A 326 -13.83 -3.81 -16.16
C VAL A 326 -14.93 -4.57 -15.46
N LEU A 327 -15.47 -3.98 -14.39
CA LEU A 327 -16.72 -4.40 -13.75
C LEU A 327 -17.86 -3.50 -14.25
N MET A 328 -18.87 -4.09 -14.92
CA MET A 328 -20.05 -3.37 -15.36
C MET A 328 -21.13 -3.34 -14.28
N VAL A 329 -21.72 -2.16 -14.06
CA VAL A 329 -22.71 -1.92 -12.99
C VAL A 329 -23.88 -1.10 -13.55
N ASP A 330 -25.12 -1.53 -13.29
CA ASP A 330 -26.32 -0.75 -13.60
C ASP A 330 -26.56 0.26 -12.47
N GLY A 331 -26.29 1.54 -12.74
CA GLY A 331 -26.51 2.65 -11.81
C GLY A 331 -27.98 3.08 -11.76
N LYS A 332 -28.33 3.90 -10.72
CA LYS A 332 -29.69 4.47 -10.57
C LYS A 332 -30.81 3.42 -10.56
N CYS A 333 -30.61 2.31 -9.87
CA CYS A 333 -31.63 1.25 -9.80
C CYS A 333 -32.91 1.70 -9.09
N ASP A 334 -32.88 2.80 -8.37
CA ASP A 334 -34.02 3.51 -7.77
C ASP A 334 -34.95 4.19 -8.80
N VAL A 335 -34.46 4.41 -10.02
CA VAL A 335 -35.25 4.98 -11.12
C VAL A 335 -35.80 3.85 -11.97
N ALA A 336 -37.14 3.74 -12.09
CA ALA A 336 -37.76 2.78 -12.99
C ALA A 336 -37.21 2.96 -14.42
N PRO A 337 -36.90 1.90 -15.18
CA PRO A 337 -36.44 2.04 -16.55
C PRO A 337 -37.49 2.82 -17.33
N SER A 338 -37.13 4.00 -17.83
CA SER A 338 -37.99 4.75 -18.73
C SER A 338 -38.15 3.89 -19.99
N LEU A 339 -39.36 3.37 -20.21
CA LEU A 339 -39.69 2.73 -21.48
C LEU A 339 -39.28 3.70 -22.60
N PRO A 340 -38.60 3.23 -23.67
CA PRO A 340 -38.24 4.09 -24.78
C PRO A 340 -39.50 4.79 -25.26
N ARG A 341 -39.49 6.13 -25.27
CA ARG A 341 -40.56 6.92 -25.86
C ARG A 341 -40.65 6.53 -27.32
N VAL A 342 -41.71 5.78 -27.66
CA VAL A 342 -42.09 5.46 -29.04
C VAL A 342 -42.65 6.75 -29.67
N SER A 343 -41.79 7.72 -29.97
CA SER A 343 -42.25 9.00 -30.55
C SER A 343 -41.39 9.56 -31.68
N GLU A 344 -40.35 8.87 -32.15
CA GLU A 344 -39.60 9.37 -33.31
C GLU A 344 -39.68 8.49 -34.57
N ALA A 345 -40.24 7.28 -34.48
CA ALA A 345 -40.40 6.39 -35.64
C ALA A 345 -41.73 6.56 -36.38
N VAL A 346 -42.70 7.28 -35.80
CA VAL A 346 -44.03 7.49 -36.41
C VAL A 346 -44.13 8.80 -37.22
N GLU A 347 -43.30 9.80 -36.95
CA GLU A 347 -43.32 11.07 -37.72
C GLU A 347 -42.59 10.98 -39.07
N ARG A 348 -41.71 10.01 -39.32
CA ARG A 348 -41.07 9.85 -40.65
C ARG A 348 -41.90 9.10 -41.68
N LYS A 349 -43.09 8.56 -41.35
CA LYS A 349 -44.00 7.89 -42.29
C LYS A 349 -45.27 8.67 -42.62
N ARG A 350 -45.50 9.88 -42.07
CA ARG A 350 -46.65 10.74 -42.39
C ARG A 350 -46.35 11.95 -43.27
N GLY A 351 -45.15 12.03 -43.82
CA GLY A 351 -44.71 13.14 -44.67
C GLY A 351 -44.83 12.92 -46.19
N ALA A 352 -45.58 11.92 -46.64
CA ALA A 352 -45.77 11.69 -48.06
C ALA A 352 -47.21 11.24 -48.37
N GLU A 353 -48.18 12.14 -48.15
CA GLU A 353 -49.45 12.15 -48.94
C GLU A 353 -50.33 13.33 -48.45
N GLY A 354 -50.51 14.30 -49.38
CA GLY A 354 -51.72 15.02 -49.66
C GLY A 354 -52.33 16.00 -48.63
N THR A 355 -52.14 17.27 -48.86
CA THR A 355 -53.03 18.37 -48.40
C THR A 355 -54.52 18.12 -48.68
N PRO A 356 -55.44 18.54 -47.77
CA PRO A 356 -56.29 19.59 -48.14
C PRO A 356 -56.49 20.70 -47.08
N SER A 357 -56.62 21.91 -47.62
CA SER A 357 -56.95 23.18 -47.01
C SER A 357 -58.29 23.19 -46.27
N VAL A 358 -58.35 23.75 -45.06
CA VAL A 358 -59.60 24.38 -44.53
C VAL A 358 -59.25 25.64 -43.71
N ARG A 359 -60.04 26.63 -43.96
CA ARG A 359 -60.05 28.02 -43.58
C ARG A 359 -59.90 28.39 -42.11
N MET A 360 -59.34 29.59 -41.94
CA MET A 360 -59.36 30.45 -40.77
C MET A 360 -60.76 30.68 -40.19
N VAL A 361 -60.79 30.78 -38.86
CA VAL A 361 -61.75 31.70 -38.16
C VAL A 361 -60.96 32.35 -37.01
N ASP A 362 -60.99 33.66 -37.00
CA ASP A 362 -60.41 34.56 -36.02
C ASP A 362 -61.15 34.50 -34.69
N GLY A 363 -60.37 34.69 -33.63
CA GLY A 363 -60.90 34.84 -32.27
C GLY A 363 -59.84 35.40 -31.33
N GLU A 364 -59.80 36.77 -31.32
CA GLU A 364 -59.08 37.55 -30.32
C GLU A 364 -59.61 37.25 -28.90
N HIS A 365 -58.76 37.07 -27.94
CA HIS A 365 -58.98 37.58 -26.58
C HIS A 365 -57.65 37.78 -25.86
N ASP A 366 -57.35 39.03 -25.56
CA ASP A 366 -56.48 39.56 -24.56
C ASP A 366 -56.69 38.87 -23.17
N VAL A 367 -55.63 38.50 -22.49
CA VAL A 367 -55.55 38.61 -21.03
C VAL A 367 -54.09 38.85 -20.56
N ALA A 368 -54.03 39.90 -19.79
CA ALA A 368 -52.94 40.62 -19.23
C ALA A 368 -51.97 39.82 -18.37
N ALA A 369 -50.80 40.38 -18.30
CA ALA A 369 -49.69 40.12 -17.40
C ALA A 369 -50.07 40.02 -15.90
N ALA A 370 -49.53 39.04 -15.20
CA ALA A 370 -49.34 39.09 -13.75
C ALA A 370 -47.96 38.52 -13.39
N ARG A 371 -47.08 39.40 -12.96
CA ARG A 371 -45.87 39.07 -12.22
C ARG A 371 -46.24 38.80 -10.76
N PRO A 372 -45.66 37.85 -10.07
CA PRO A 372 -45.67 37.88 -8.61
C PRO A 372 -44.36 38.43 -8.05
N HIS A 373 -44.55 39.28 -7.08
CA HIS A 373 -43.62 39.92 -6.15
C HIS A 373 -42.68 38.96 -5.41
N MET A 374 -41.43 39.42 -5.23
CA MET A 374 -40.55 39.04 -4.12
C MET A 374 -40.98 39.83 -2.85
N PRO A 375 -40.82 39.25 -1.66
CA PRO A 375 -40.63 40.05 -0.46
C PRO A 375 -39.15 39.99 0.03
N GLU A 376 -38.57 41.18 0.14
CA GLU A 376 -37.46 41.48 1.05
C GLU A 376 -37.96 41.47 2.49
N ALA A 377 -37.13 40.90 3.38
CA ALA A 377 -36.92 41.35 4.75
C ALA A 377 -35.84 40.43 5.37
N MET A 378 -34.65 40.93 5.53
CA MET A 378 -34.10 41.53 6.73
C MET A 378 -34.29 40.69 8.00
N GLU A 379 -33.20 40.11 8.53
CA GLU A 379 -32.80 40.50 9.90
C GLU A 379 -31.40 39.96 10.28
N ARG A 380 -30.56 40.91 10.66
CA ARG A 380 -29.26 40.68 11.28
C ARG A 380 -29.49 40.19 12.71
N LYS A 381 -28.88 39.06 13.11
CA LYS A 381 -28.72 38.74 14.51
C LYS A 381 -27.24 38.76 14.92
N ARG A 382 -27.02 39.55 15.93
CA ARG A 382 -25.81 39.94 16.60
C ARG A 382 -25.13 38.76 17.31
N THR A 383 -23.81 38.77 17.26
CA THR A 383 -22.89 38.02 18.14
C THR A 383 -23.12 38.43 19.62
N PRO A 384 -23.10 37.50 20.57
CA PRO A 384 -22.94 37.84 21.98
C PRO A 384 -21.46 37.84 22.36
N SER A 385 -21.02 38.99 22.85
CA SER A 385 -19.78 39.23 23.58
C SER A 385 -19.83 38.53 24.93
N VAL A 386 -18.80 37.72 25.25
CA VAL A 386 -18.60 37.17 26.60
C VAL A 386 -17.83 38.19 27.44
N ARG A 387 -18.45 38.66 28.49
CA ARG A 387 -17.84 39.46 29.60
C ARG A 387 -16.95 38.58 30.44
N MET A 388 -15.72 39.03 30.67
CA MET A 388 -14.90 38.59 31.79
C MET A 388 -15.54 39.00 33.12
N VAL A 389 -15.57 38.05 34.03
CA VAL A 389 -15.84 38.33 35.45
C VAL A 389 -14.65 37.82 36.25
N ASP A 390 -13.95 38.74 36.86
CA ASP A 390 -12.96 38.49 37.91
C ASP A 390 -13.65 37.94 39.15
N GLY A 391 -13.10 36.90 39.73
CA GLY A 391 -13.56 36.33 40.98
C GLY A 391 -12.48 35.41 41.56
N ALA A 392 -11.60 35.98 42.36
CA ALA A 392 -10.69 35.25 43.24
C ALA A 392 -11.47 34.63 44.40
N SER A 393 -11.23 33.34 44.68
CA SER A 393 -11.01 32.85 46.06
C SER A 393 -11.00 31.32 46.13
N ASP A 394 -9.95 30.82 46.77
CA ASP A 394 -9.85 29.62 47.63
C ASP A 394 -10.47 28.29 47.17
N VAL A 395 -9.64 27.37 46.71
CA VAL A 395 -9.87 25.95 46.92
C VAL A 395 -8.58 25.26 47.40
N ALA A 396 -8.74 24.66 48.56
CA ALA A 396 -7.74 23.93 49.33
C ALA A 396 -7.19 22.71 48.57
N ALA A 397 -5.90 22.43 48.82
CA ALA A 397 -5.15 21.29 48.35
C ALA A 397 -5.80 19.94 48.72
N ALA A 398 -6.20 19.16 47.73
CA ALA A 398 -6.40 17.72 47.83
C ALA A 398 -5.23 17.00 47.14
N ARG A 399 -4.42 16.28 47.94
CA ARG A 399 -3.34 15.43 47.46
C ARG A 399 -3.92 14.22 46.71
N PRO A 400 -3.40 13.82 45.52
CA PRO A 400 -3.79 12.57 44.91
C PRO A 400 -3.14 11.38 45.63
N HIS A 401 -3.98 10.38 45.88
CA HIS A 401 -3.63 9.08 46.44
C HIS A 401 -2.76 8.31 45.43
N VAL A 402 -1.56 7.93 45.82
CA VAL A 402 -0.68 7.01 45.10
C VAL A 402 -1.08 5.60 45.52
N PRO A 403 -1.45 4.69 44.61
CA PRO A 403 -1.63 3.28 44.96
C PRO A 403 -0.27 2.61 45.17
N GLU A 404 -0.16 1.86 46.26
CA GLU A 404 0.98 1.02 46.60
C GLU A 404 1.26 -0.05 45.56
N ALA A 405 2.54 -0.34 45.33
CA ALA A 405 3.04 -1.38 44.45
C ALA A 405 2.61 -2.78 44.93
N PRO A 406 2.25 -3.71 44.04
CA PRO A 406 1.91 -5.07 44.44
C PRO A 406 3.15 -5.88 44.84
N ASP A 407 2.98 -6.66 45.90
CA ASP A 407 3.89 -7.58 46.56
C ASP A 407 4.46 -8.62 45.58
N PRO A 408 5.79 -8.84 45.53
CA PRO A 408 6.46 -9.75 44.59
C PRO A 408 6.16 -11.25 44.79
N GLN A 409 5.45 -11.66 45.83
CA GLN A 409 5.17 -13.08 46.12
C GLN A 409 3.90 -13.65 45.46
N ARG A 410 3.21 -12.89 44.59
CA ARG A 410 1.99 -13.35 43.89
C ARG A 410 2.21 -13.77 42.44
N ALA A 411 3.44 -13.78 41.93
CA ALA A 411 3.77 -14.10 40.54
C ALA A 411 4.05 -15.57 40.24
N GLU A 412 4.03 -16.47 41.24
CA GLU A 412 4.37 -17.89 41.01
C GLU A 412 3.15 -18.83 40.80
N HIS A 413 1.92 -18.33 40.79
CA HIS A 413 0.74 -19.21 40.72
C HIS A 413 -0.11 -19.10 39.43
N LEU A 414 0.41 -18.56 38.33
CA LEU A 414 -0.32 -18.45 37.04
C LEU A 414 0.36 -19.13 35.84
N SER A 415 1.32 -20.04 36.07
CA SER A 415 1.97 -20.79 34.97
C SER A 415 1.49 -22.23 34.80
N GLU A 416 0.40 -22.65 35.45
CA GLU A 416 -0.02 -24.06 35.47
C GLU A 416 -1.43 -24.34 34.90
N VAL A 417 -2.00 -23.46 34.08
CA VAL A 417 -3.27 -23.74 33.37
C VAL A 417 -3.17 -23.29 31.92
N ALA A 418 -2.49 -24.03 31.09
CA ALA A 418 -2.73 -24.06 29.62
C ALA A 418 -2.03 -25.28 28.99
N GLY A 419 -2.35 -26.47 29.47
CA GLY A 419 -2.08 -27.71 28.74
C GLY A 419 -3.32 -28.10 27.95
N VAL A 420 -3.34 -27.82 26.64
CA VAL A 420 -4.31 -28.44 25.72
C VAL A 420 -3.54 -29.23 24.68
N THR A 421 -3.51 -30.52 24.92
CA THR A 421 -3.17 -31.57 23.97
C THR A 421 -4.21 -31.62 22.87
N LEU A 422 -3.81 -31.45 21.62
CA LEU A 422 -4.60 -31.79 20.44
C LEU A 422 -3.82 -32.79 19.60
N MET A 423 -4.02 -34.08 19.94
CA MET A 423 -3.88 -35.19 19.00
C MET A 423 -5.23 -35.40 18.34
N GLN A 424 -5.30 -35.22 17.03
CA GLN A 424 -6.31 -35.87 16.20
C GLN A 424 -5.64 -36.51 15.00
N THR A 425 -5.58 -37.82 15.08
CA THR A 425 -5.35 -38.80 14.01
C THR A 425 -6.41 -38.65 12.93
N VAL A 426 -5.97 -38.41 11.68
CA VAL A 426 -6.81 -38.57 10.50
C VAL A 426 -6.46 -39.89 9.86
N THR A 427 -7.38 -40.82 9.92
CA THR A 427 -7.38 -42.08 9.19
C THR A 427 -7.64 -41.84 7.70
N THR A 428 -6.74 -42.32 6.88
CA THR A 428 -6.90 -42.43 5.42
C THR A 428 -7.87 -43.55 5.10
N ASP A 429 -8.94 -43.23 4.40
CA ASP A 429 -9.79 -44.24 3.75
C ASP A 429 -9.57 -44.18 2.25
N SER A 430 -9.08 -45.32 1.74
CA SER A 430 -8.73 -45.56 0.34
C SER A 430 -9.95 -46.19 -0.36
N ALA A 431 -10.54 -45.46 -1.31
CA ALA A 431 -11.54 -46.07 -2.20
C ALA A 431 -11.00 -46.03 -3.65
N ALA A 432 -10.65 -47.20 -4.10
CA ALA A 432 -10.26 -47.49 -5.50
C ALA A 432 -11.48 -47.43 -6.42
N TYR A 433 -11.33 -46.81 -7.61
CA TYR A 433 -12.23 -46.97 -8.75
C TYR A 433 -11.52 -47.67 -9.88
N PRO A 434 -12.18 -48.60 -10.61
CA PRO A 434 -11.56 -49.49 -11.58
C PRO A 434 -11.45 -48.86 -12.95
N LEU A 435 -10.33 -49.19 -13.60
CA LEU A 435 -10.06 -48.96 -15.01
C LEU A 435 -11.05 -49.73 -15.91
N ARG A 436 -11.69 -49.07 -16.89
CA ARG A 436 -12.27 -49.68 -18.06
C ARG A 436 -11.55 -49.18 -19.30
N SER A 437 -10.96 -50.13 -20.01
CA SER A 437 -10.46 -50.05 -21.36
C SER A 437 -11.62 -50.09 -22.36
N GLY A 438 -11.52 -49.32 -23.46
CA GLY A 438 -12.44 -49.48 -24.61
C GLY A 438 -12.19 -48.41 -25.67
N THR A 439 -11.52 -48.84 -26.72
CA THR A 439 -11.26 -48.22 -28.01
C THR A 439 -12.51 -47.70 -28.75
N SER A 440 -12.45 -46.54 -29.42
CA SER A 440 -12.68 -46.39 -30.88
C SER A 440 -12.66 -44.92 -31.30
N ALA A 441 -11.97 -44.65 -32.39
CA ALA A 441 -11.95 -43.38 -33.11
C ALA A 441 -13.30 -43.12 -33.79
N HIS A 442 -13.78 -41.88 -33.78
CA HIS A 442 -14.21 -41.12 -34.97
C HIS A 442 -14.76 -39.73 -34.57
N ASP A 443 -14.43 -38.79 -35.44
CA ASP A 443 -15.06 -37.47 -35.65
C ASP A 443 -14.87 -36.37 -34.60
N ALA A 444 -13.93 -35.49 -34.93
CA ALA A 444 -13.74 -34.19 -34.35
C ALA A 444 -14.86 -33.24 -34.77
N GLU A 445 -15.89 -33.09 -33.93
CA GLU A 445 -16.68 -31.89 -33.87
C GLU A 445 -16.15 -31.02 -32.71
N HIS A 446 -15.71 -29.80 -33.04
CA HIS A 446 -15.36 -28.81 -32.04
C HIS A 446 -16.58 -28.53 -31.13
N PRO A 447 -16.47 -28.68 -29.80
CA PRO A 447 -17.52 -28.23 -28.92
C PRO A 447 -17.54 -26.71 -28.98
N ARG A 448 -18.66 -26.15 -29.44
CA ARG A 448 -19.02 -24.74 -29.21
C ARG A 448 -18.92 -24.51 -27.73
N ALA A 449 -18.10 -23.53 -27.33
CA ALA A 449 -18.02 -23.04 -25.97
C ALA A 449 -19.46 -22.80 -25.45
N ASP A 450 -19.79 -23.48 -24.38
CA ASP A 450 -21.05 -23.32 -23.62
C ASP A 450 -21.02 -21.90 -23.05
N VAL A 451 -21.69 -20.97 -23.75
CA VAL A 451 -21.85 -19.59 -23.31
C VAL A 451 -22.91 -19.64 -22.22
N SER A 452 -22.48 -19.87 -21.00
CA SER A 452 -23.33 -19.62 -19.82
C SER A 452 -23.90 -18.20 -19.96
N PRO A 453 -25.20 -17.98 -19.69
CA PRO A 453 -25.77 -16.65 -19.77
C PRO A 453 -24.97 -15.69 -18.87
N PRO A 454 -24.64 -14.47 -19.32
CA PRO A 454 -23.87 -13.54 -18.54
C PRO A 454 -24.56 -13.30 -17.19
N SER A 455 -23.81 -13.45 -16.11
CA SER A 455 -24.32 -13.15 -14.76
C SER A 455 -24.94 -11.76 -14.76
N PRO A 456 -26.10 -11.55 -14.15
CA PRO A 456 -26.76 -10.26 -14.14
C PRO A 456 -25.82 -9.20 -13.55
N ARG A 457 -25.70 -8.06 -14.26
CA ARG A 457 -24.88 -6.93 -13.79
C ARG A 457 -25.36 -6.49 -12.40
N PRO A 458 -24.44 -6.18 -11.45
CA PRO A 458 -24.82 -5.61 -10.16
C PRO A 458 -25.63 -4.34 -10.37
N ARG A 459 -26.73 -4.19 -9.61
CA ARG A 459 -27.61 -3.04 -9.66
C ARG A 459 -27.37 -2.18 -8.43
N VAL A 460 -27.14 -0.87 -8.62
CA VAL A 460 -26.80 0.03 -7.52
C VAL A 460 -27.53 1.36 -7.61
N SER A 461 -27.83 1.97 -6.47
CA SER A 461 -28.23 3.36 -6.35
C SER A 461 -27.30 4.10 -5.42
N GLY A 462 -26.56 5.09 -5.96
CA GLY A 462 -25.77 6.00 -5.12
C GLY A 462 -26.65 6.92 -4.26
N LEU A 463 -27.92 7.11 -4.61
CA LEU A 463 -28.85 7.97 -3.86
C LEU A 463 -29.40 7.24 -2.63
N THR A 464 -29.94 6.03 -2.82
CA THR A 464 -30.57 5.24 -1.74
C THR A 464 -29.59 4.37 -0.97
N GLY A 465 -28.43 4.03 -1.56
CA GLY A 465 -27.47 3.05 -1.02
C GLY A 465 -27.79 1.60 -1.42
N GLU A 466 -28.88 1.37 -2.15
CA GLU A 466 -29.25 0.02 -2.58
C GLU A 466 -28.15 -0.62 -3.43
N GLY A 467 -27.71 -1.84 -3.07
CA GLY A 467 -26.71 -2.61 -3.78
C GLY A 467 -25.25 -2.15 -3.59
N VAL A 468 -25.00 -1.07 -2.85
CA VAL A 468 -23.63 -0.50 -2.68
C VAL A 468 -22.73 -1.43 -1.88
N ASP A 469 -23.23 -2.04 -0.79
CA ASP A 469 -22.47 -3.02 0.00
C ASP A 469 -22.10 -4.26 -0.82
N ALA A 470 -23.07 -4.79 -1.60
CA ALA A 470 -22.81 -5.92 -2.49
C ALA A 470 -21.78 -5.56 -3.57
N LEU A 471 -21.84 -4.33 -4.13
CA LEU A 471 -20.84 -3.85 -5.07
C LEU A 471 -19.45 -3.80 -4.43
N ARG A 472 -19.34 -3.31 -3.18
CA ARG A 472 -18.07 -3.26 -2.46
C ARG A 472 -17.47 -4.65 -2.28
N GLU A 473 -18.25 -5.65 -1.91
CA GLU A 473 -17.78 -7.04 -1.80
C GLU A 473 -17.32 -7.61 -3.15
N VAL A 474 -18.06 -7.33 -4.22
CA VAL A 474 -17.68 -7.74 -5.58
C VAL A 474 -16.38 -7.06 -6.00
N LEU A 475 -16.20 -5.76 -5.71
CA LEU A 475 -14.94 -5.05 -5.98
C LEU A 475 -13.78 -5.68 -5.21
N LEU A 476 -13.95 -5.93 -3.91
CA LEU A 476 -12.93 -6.58 -3.10
C LEU A 476 -12.57 -7.97 -3.63
N SER A 477 -13.55 -8.76 -4.04
CA SER A 477 -13.31 -10.09 -4.60
C SER A 477 -12.55 -10.07 -5.94
N HIS A 478 -12.80 -9.05 -6.78
CA HIS A 478 -12.06 -8.86 -8.05
C HIS A 478 -10.62 -8.44 -7.82
N LEU A 479 -10.36 -7.59 -6.82
CA LEU A 479 -9.06 -7.03 -6.52
C LEU A 479 -8.17 -8.02 -5.76
N TRP A 480 -8.70 -8.74 -4.78
CA TRP A 480 -7.92 -9.61 -3.89
C TRP A 480 -8.30 -11.10 -3.98
N GLY A 481 -9.30 -11.48 -4.80
CA GLY A 481 -9.79 -12.85 -4.87
C GLY A 481 -10.67 -13.24 -3.68
N SER A 482 -10.91 -14.55 -3.51
CA SER A 482 -11.83 -15.08 -2.48
C SER A 482 -11.20 -15.25 -1.09
N GLY A 483 -10.07 -14.60 -0.79
CA GLY A 483 -9.37 -14.71 0.50
C GLY A 483 -8.93 -13.37 1.07
N THR A 484 -8.82 -13.29 2.40
CA THR A 484 -8.05 -12.20 3.01
C THR A 484 -6.59 -12.32 2.58
N PRO A 485 -5.95 -11.24 2.09
CA PRO A 485 -4.55 -11.29 1.73
C PRO A 485 -3.73 -11.88 2.89
N SER A 486 -2.87 -12.84 2.58
CA SER A 486 -1.93 -13.36 3.57
C SER A 486 -1.12 -12.20 4.13
N ALA A 487 -0.95 -12.13 5.45
CA ALA A 487 -0.07 -11.15 6.09
C ALA A 487 1.38 -11.23 5.57
N VAL A 488 1.70 -12.25 4.80
CA VAL A 488 3.00 -12.51 4.16
C VAL A 488 3.06 -12.02 2.70
N ALA A 489 2.01 -11.36 2.19
CA ALA A 489 2.00 -10.75 0.85
C ALA A 489 2.94 -9.52 0.76
N LEU A 490 4.23 -9.75 1.03
CA LEU A 490 5.27 -8.71 1.19
C LEU A 490 6.12 -8.52 -0.05
N VAL A 491 5.81 -9.23 -1.12
CA VAL A 491 6.63 -9.24 -2.32
C VAL A 491 6.44 -7.93 -3.08
N SER A 492 7.45 -7.07 -3.05
CA SER A 492 7.48 -5.85 -3.87
C SER A 492 7.65 -6.22 -5.36
N GLU A 493 7.44 -5.24 -6.24
CA GLU A 493 7.66 -5.42 -7.67
C GLU A 493 9.12 -5.81 -7.97
N ARG A 494 10.07 -5.23 -7.23
CA ARG A 494 11.49 -5.60 -7.28
C ARG A 494 11.71 -7.05 -6.85
N HIS A 495 11.06 -7.49 -5.76
CA HIS A 495 11.17 -8.86 -5.29
C HIS A 495 10.59 -9.84 -6.32
N ALA A 496 9.43 -9.51 -6.91
CA ALA A 496 8.81 -10.32 -7.95
C ALA A 496 9.71 -10.44 -9.19
N ASP A 497 10.40 -9.37 -9.57
CA ASP A 497 11.33 -9.37 -10.70
C ASP A 497 12.55 -10.28 -10.43
N ALA A 498 13.17 -10.14 -9.28
CA ALA A 498 14.30 -11.00 -8.90
C ALA A 498 13.91 -12.49 -8.80
N LEU A 499 12.74 -12.78 -8.20
CA LEU A 499 12.20 -14.14 -8.15
C LEU A 499 11.90 -14.70 -9.55
N ARG A 500 11.39 -13.87 -10.45
CA ARG A 500 11.11 -14.28 -11.84
C ARG A 500 12.40 -14.63 -12.58
N ARG A 501 13.44 -13.79 -12.46
CA ARG A 501 14.78 -14.06 -13.04
C ARG A 501 15.37 -15.34 -12.47
N ALA A 502 15.24 -15.58 -11.16
CA ALA A 502 15.68 -16.82 -10.54
C ALA A 502 14.89 -18.04 -11.06
N SER A 503 13.55 -17.94 -11.16
CA SER A 503 12.71 -19.03 -11.70
C SER A 503 13.02 -19.33 -13.16
N GLU A 504 13.26 -18.32 -14.00
CA GLU A 504 13.66 -18.48 -15.40
C GLU A 504 15.02 -19.17 -15.53
N ALA A 505 16.01 -18.80 -14.71
CA ALA A 505 17.30 -19.46 -14.67
C ALA A 505 17.16 -20.94 -14.23
N LEU A 506 16.37 -21.21 -13.20
CA LEU A 506 16.08 -22.59 -12.75
C LEU A 506 15.33 -23.39 -13.84
N SER A 507 14.45 -22.78 -14.62
CA SER A 507 13.79 -23.42 -15.77
C SER A 507 14.79 -23.81 -16.86
N ARG A 508 15.81 -22.95 -17.13
CA ARG A 508 16.91 -23.27 -18.05
C ARG A 508 17.82 -24.37 -17.48
N ALA A 509 18.12 -24.32 -16.18
CA ALA A 509 18.86 -25.38 -15.50
C ALA A 509 18.16 -26.74 -15.58
N GLU A 510 16.83 -26.79 -15.36
CA GLU A 510 16.03 -28.01 -15.52
C GLU A 510 16.07 -28.55 -16.95
N SER A 511 16.00 -27.67 -17.94
CA SER A 511 16.11 -28.06 -19.34
C SER A 511 17.50 -28.56 -19.69
N ALA A 512 18.53 -27.90 -19.17
CA ALA A 512 19.93 -28.28 -19.36
C ALA A 512 20.28 -29.63 -18.70
N SER A 513 19.72 -29.94 -17.55
CA SER A 513 19.97 -31.22 -16.86
C SER A 513 19.55 -32.45 -17.68
N ARG A 514 18.66 -32.27 -18.68
CA ARG A 514 18.18 -33.31 -19.57
C ARG A 514 18.95 -33.41 -20.91
N LEU A 515 19.59 -32.33 -21.33
CA LEU A 515 20.06 -32.15 -22.70
C LEU A 515 21.52 -31.69 -22.81
N SER A 516 22.12 -31.22 -21.73
CA SER A 516 23.38 -30.50 -21.75
C SER A 516 24.38 -31.01 -20.69
N THR A 517 25.53 -30.37 -20.62
CA THR A 517 26.58 -30.69 -19.65
C THR A 517 26.29 -30.06 -18.28
N LEU A 518 26.92 -30.62 -17.27
CA LEU A 518 26.78 -30.19 -15.86
C LEU A 518 27.23 -28.73 -15.65
N GLU A 519 28.21 -28.26 -16.44
CA GLU A 519 28.68 -26.86 -16.39
C GLU A 519 27.55 -25.87 -16.72
N VAL A 520 26.66 -26.20 -17.68
CA VAL A 520 25.53 -25.35 -18.02
C VAL A 520 24.52 -25.30 -16.88
N VAL A 521 24.28 -26.44 -16.23
CA VAL A 521 23.37 -26.51 -15.06
C VAL A 521 23.93 -25.68 -13.91
N SER A 522 25.23 -25.81 -13.57
CA SER A 522 25.90 -25.04 -12.53
C SER A 522 25.83 -23.54 -12.84
N GLY A 523 26.08 -23.14 -14.10
CA GLY A 523 26.02 -21.74 -14.52
C GLY A 523 24.63 -21.11 -14.35
N GLU A 524 23.55 -21.84 -14.70
CA GLU A 524 22.19 -21.36 -14.51
C GLU A 524 21.76 -21.31 -13.04
N VAL A 525 22.23 -22.24 -12.22
CA VAL A 525 22.06 -22.22 -10.76
C VAL A 525 22.76 -21.00 -10.16
N ALA A 526 23.97 -20.67 -10.61
CA ALA A 526 24.67 -19.45 -10.17
C ALA A 526 23.91 -18.16 -10.50
N ILE A 527 23.31 -18.07 -11.72
CA ILE A 527 22.46 -16.95 -12.11
C ILE A 527 21.23 -16.82 -11.20
N ALA A 528 20.60 -17.94 -10.86
CA ALA A 528 19.48 -17.96 -9.93
C ALA A 528 19.89 -17.48 -8.51
N MET A 529 21.06 -17.89 -8.03
CA MET A 529 21.64 -17.43 -6.75
C MET A 529 21.89 -15.93 -6.75
N GLU A 530 22.48 -15.38 -7.83
CA GLU A 530 22.73 -13.96 -7.95
C GLU A 530 21.42 -13.15 -7.89
N ALA A 531 20.38 -13.60 -8.61
CA ALA A 531 19.06 -12.97 -8.60
C ALA A 531 18.40 -13.01 -7.21
N LEU A 532 18.49 -14.11 -6.48
CA LEU A 532 17.98 -14.20 -5.09
C LEU A 532 18.83 -13.36 -4.12
N GLY A 533 20.14 -13.32 -4.30
CA GLY A 533 21.04 -12.51 -3.48
C GLY A 533 20.77 -11.00 -3.56
N GLU A 534 20.17 -10.51 -4.65
CA GLU A 534 19.67 -9.14 -4.73
C GLU A 534 18.54 -8.86 -3.73
N LEU A 535 17.75 -9.89 -3.36
CA LEU A 535 16.64 -9.75 -2.39
C LEU A 535 17.18 -9.52 -0.97
N SER A 536 18.12 -10.36 -0.57
CA SER A 536 18.77 -10.24 0.76
C SER A 536 19.76 -9.08 0.83
N GLY A 537 20.26 -8.63 -0.32
CA GLY A 537 21.26 -7.58 -0.46
C GLY A 537 22.70 -8.12 -0.55
N THR A 538 22.91 -9.45 -0.61
CA THR A 538 24.26 -10.06 -0.67
C THR A 538 24.92 -9.84 -2.02
N SER A 539 24.16 -9.72 -3.12
CA SER A 539 24.62 -9.42 -4.48
C SER A 539 24.06 -8.11 -5.03
N ALA A 540 23.43 -7.28 -4.19
CA ALA A 540 22.84 -6.01 -4.62
C ALA A 540 23.91 -5.00 -5.03
N SER A 541 23.77 -4.40 -6.24
CA SER A 541 24.66 -3.33 -6.70
C SER A 541 24.49 -2.06 -5.86
N GLU A 542 25.57 -1.25 -5.76
CA GLU A 542 25.51 0.05 -5.08
C GLU A 542 24.40 0.95 -5.63
N ALA A 543 24.22 0.96 -6.96
CA ALA A 543 23.16 1.72 -7.60
C ALA A 543 21.75 1.29 -7.17
N LEU A 544 21.52 -0.02 -6.98
CA LEU A 544 20.26 -0.55 -6.47
C LEU A 544 20.04 -0.14 -5.01
N ILE A 545 21.07 -0.28 -4.18
CA ILE A 545 21.04 0.13 -2.77
C ILE A 545 20.69 1.62 -2.66
N ASP A 546 21.39 2.49 -3.41
CA ASP A 546 21.14 3.93 -3.41
C ASP A 546 19.71 4.26 -3.89
N ALA A 547 19.21 3.60 -4.94
CA ALA A 547 17.84 3.81 -5.45
C ALA A 547 16.75 3.42 -4.42
N ILE A 548 17.00 2.39 -3.61
CA ILE A 548 16.08 1.99 -2.53
C ILE A 548 16.06 3.07 -1.44
N PHE A 549 17.24 3.49 -0.95
CA PHE A 549 17.31 4.41 0.18
C PHE A 549 16.91 5.85 -0.15
N GLN A 550 17.03 6.29 -1.42
CA GLN A 550 16.50 7.59 -1.85
C GLN A 550 14.99 7.78 -1.69
N ARG A 551 14.24 6.69 -1.57
CA ARG A 551 12.77 6.72 -1.34
C ARG A 551 12.39 6.97 0.12
N PHE A 552 13.36 6.95 1.03
CA PHE A 552 13.11 7.13 2.45
C PHE A 552 13.01 8.62 2.82
N CYS A 553 12.34 8.90 3.93
CA CYS A 553 12.37 10.21 4.55
C CYS A 553 13.74 10.50 5.19
N ILE A 554 14.11 11.77 5.30
CA ILE A 554 15.28 12.20 6.08
C ILE A 554 15.00 11.87 7.55
N GLY A 555 15.97 11.27 8.26
CA GLY A 555 15.83 10.86 9.67
C GLY A 555 15.49 9.38 9.87
N LYS A 556 15.31 8.64 8.76
CA LYS A 556 15.12 7.18 8.72
C LYS A 556 16.30 6.45 8.12
#